data_de1dfd159c2b5766624bc978e9961845
#
_entry.id   de1dfd159c2b5766624bc978e9961845
#
_cell.length_a   1.000
_cell.length_b   1.000
_cell.length_c   1.000
_cell.angle_alpha   90.00
_cell.angle_beta   90.00
_cell.angle_gamma   90.00
#
_symmetry.space_group_name_H-M   'P 1'
#
loop_
_entity.id
_entity.type
_entity.pdbx_description
1 polymer ?
#
loop_
_entity_poly.entity_id
_entity_poly.type
_entity_poly.pdbx_seq_one_letter_code
_entity_poly.pdbx_strand_id
1 'polypeptide(L)'
;RRQRQMCIRDRTYTVNDNLVIPPVAPGEEDTVEVVRGPNIQPFPLGKPLADAISGKVLLKMEDNITTDHIAPSDAKLLPFRSNVPYLSDFCLTPVDATFPARAKKEGGGILVAGMNYGQGSSREHAALVPLYLGIRAVVAKSFARIHQANLINNGILPLTFQNEADYDRIAQGDTLSLPNVRETVESGSDTFVLHNDTKDEDYIVLMPLTARQQGCILYGGLLNYTRESAKAE
;
A
#
# COMPACT_ATOMS: atom_id res chain seq x y z
N ARG A 1 -2.63 -43.33 15.31
CA ARG A 1 -1.31 -42.82 15.75
C ARG A 1 -0.20 -43.87 15.63
N ARG A 2 -0.40 -45.15 16.06
CA ARG A 2 0.60 -46.22 15.94
C ARG A 2 0.99 -46.53 14.48
N GLN A 3 0.02 -46.55 13.56
CA GLN A 3 0.23 -46.86 12.15
C GLN A 3 1.07 -45.79 11.41
N ARG A 4 0.89 -44.50 11.80
CA ARG A 4 1.72 -43.41 11.28
C ARG A 4 3.17 -43.48 11.76
N GLN A 5 3.40 -43.91 12.99
CA GLN A 5 4.76 -44.09 13.52
C GLN A 5 5.50 -45.28 12.86
N MET A 6 4.79 -46.36 12.51
CA MET A 6 5.35 -47.47 11.74
C MET A 6 5.81 -47.05 10.35
N CYS A 7 4.99 -46.28 9.62
CA CYS A 7 5.35 -45.77 8.28
C CYS A 7 6.59 -44.88 8.27
N ILE A 8 6.85 -44.17 9.37
CA ILE A 8 8.01 -43.24 9.48
C ILE A 8 9.28 -44.01 9.90
N ARG A 9 9.15 -45.10 10.69
CA ARG A 9 10.32 -45.84 11.25
C ARG A 9 10.80 -46.99 10.38
N ASP A 10 9.90 -47.63 9.63
CA ASP A 10 10.20 -48.89 8.95
C ASP A 10 10.44 -48.72 7.44
N ARG A 11 10.46 -47.51 6.92
CA ARG A 11 10.77 -47.23 5.52
C ARG A 11 11.99 -46.34 5.40
N THR A 12 12.97 -46.83 4.67
CA THR A 12 14.04 -46.00 4.15
C THR A 12 13.53 -45.28 2.89
N TYR A 13 13.56 -43.97 2.92
CA TYR A 13 13.22 -43.15 1.75
C TYR A 13 14.52 -42.80 1.03
N THR A 14 14.55 -43.02 -0.27
CA THR A 14 15.61 -42.46 -1.09
C THR A 14 15.28 -41.00 -1.29
N VAL A 15 16.07 -40.14 -0.68
CA VAL A 15 15.97 -38.69 -0.88
C VAL A 15 16.93 -38.33 -2.00
N ASN A 16 16.40 -37.75 -3.08
CA ASN A 16 17.24 -37.17 -4.12
C ASN A 16 17.22 -35.63 -3.90
N ASP A 17 18.28 -35.13 -3.33
CA ASP A 17 18.50 -33.72 -3.02
C ASP A 17 19.43 -33.00 -4.00
N ASN A 18 19.75 -33.66 -5.14
CA ASN A 18 20.65 -33.09 -6.16
C ASN A 18 20.22 -31.71 -6.71
N LEU A 19 18.95 -31.36 -6.56
CA LEU A 19 18.41 -30.06 -6.95
C LEU A 19 18.23 -29.07 -5.78
N VAL A 20 18.61 -29.50 -4.57
CA VAL A 20 18.57 -28.64 -3.38
C VAL A 20 19.90 -27.90 -3.28
N ILE A 21 19.84 -26.58 -3.38
CA ILE A 21 21.00 -25.73 -3.13
C ILE A 21 21.04 -25.47 -1.63
N PRO A 22 22.05 -25.99 -0.91
CA PRO A 22 22.16 -25.75 0.52
C PRO A 22 22.44 -24.27 0.80
N PRO A 23 22.08 -23.76 1.99
CA PRO A 23 22.50 -22.43 2.40
C PRO A 23 24.03 -22.36 2.48
N VAL A 24 24.59 -21.17 2.30
CA VAL A 24 26.02 -20.91 2.50
C VAL A 24 26.41 -21.15 3.95
N ALA A 25 27.70 -21.36 4.21
CA ALA A 25 28.21 -21.56 5.56
C ALA A 25 27.97 -20.27 6.41
N PRO A 26 27.74 -20.42 7.73
CA PRO A 26 27.61 -19.27 8.62
C PRO A 26 28.82 -18.32 8.52
N GLY A 27 28.57 -17.05 8.28
CA GLY A 27 29.58 -16.01 8.07
C GLY A 27 29.91 -15.73 6.59
N GLU A 28 29.29 -16.46 5.66
CA GLU A 28 29.45 -16.26 4.21
C GLU A 28 28.20 -15.62 3.55
N GLU A 29 27.22 -15.18 4.34
CA GLU A 29 25.94 -14.67 3.86
C GLU A 29 26.09 -13.48 2.91
N ASP A 30 27.05 -12.61 3.16
CA ASP A 30 27.36 -11.44 2.33
C ASP A 30 27.99 -11.79 0.97
N THR A 31 28.42 -13.03 0.78
CA THR A 31 29.01 -13.49 -0.50
C THR A 31 27.95 -13.91 -1.51
N VAL A 32 26.69 -14.04 -1.06
CA VAL A 32 25.60 -14.52 -1.90
C VAL A 32 25.09 -13.40 -2.81
N GLU A 33 25.28 -13.56 -4.12
CA GLU A 33 24.69 -12.68 -5.11
C GLU A 33 23.20 -12.99 -5.27
N VAL A 34 22.35 -11.97 -5.09
CA VAL A 34 20.92 -12.08 -5.33
C VAL A 34 20.64 -11.95 -6.83
N VAL A 35 20.52 -13.09 -7.51
CA VAL A 35 20.16 -13.12 -8.93
C VAL A 35 18.65 -12.98 -9.09
N ARG A 36 18.20 -11.86 -9.68
CA ARG A 36 16.80 -11.62 -9.96
C ARG A 36 16.46 -11.99 -11.40
N GLY A 37 15.33 -12.67 -11.58
CA GLY A 37 14.76 -12.90 -12.90
C GLY A 37 14.30 -11.58 -13.55
N PRO A 38 14.04 -11.58 -14.88
CA PRO A 38 13.77 -10.34 -15.63
C PRO A 38 12.50 -9.59 -15.17
N ASN A 39 11.55 -10.30 -14.57
CA ASN A 39 10.30 -9.73 -14.07
C ASN A 39 10.35 -9.40 -12.57
N ILE A 40 11.49 -9.54 -11.92
CA ILE A 40 11.63 -9.22 -10.49
C ILE A 40 12.33 -7.87 -10.38
N GLN A 41 11.59 -6.86 -9.97
CA GLN A 41 12.10 -5.50 -9.76
C GLN A 41 12.22 -5.19 -8.26
N PRO A 42 13.05 -4.21 -7.86
CA PRO A 42 13.12 -3.78 -6.47
C PRO A 42 11.76 -3.44 -5.91
N PHE A 43 11.52 -3.88 -4.68
CA PHE A 43 10.27 -3.61 -3.97
C PHE A 43 10.17 -2.10 -3.64
N PRO A 44 9.05 -1.43 -3.96
CA PRO A 44 8.87 -0.03 -3.63
C PRO A 44 8.71 0.13 -2.11
N LEU A 45 9.55 0.95 -1.51
CA LEU A 45 9.46 1.31 -0.10
C LEU A 45 8.83 2.69 0.04
N GLY A 46 7.92 2.82 1.00
CA GLY A 46 7.38 4.11 1.41
C GLY A 46 8.47 5.02 2.00
N LYS A 47 8.24 6.31 1.97
CA LYS A 47 9.08 7.30 2.65
C LYS A 47 8.47 7.63 4.02
N PRO A 48 9.28 7.96 5.03
CA PRO A 48 8.77 8.46 6.29
C PRO A 48 7.74 9.57 6.09
N LEU A 49 6.75 9.61 6.97
CA LEU A 49 5.70 10.62 6.89
C LEU A 49 6.32 12.02 6.98
N ALA A 50 6.00 12.89 6.05
CA ALA A 50 6.39 14.29 6.08
C ALA A 50 5.54 15.06 7.12
N ASP A 51 5.99 16.25 7.51
CA ASP A 51 5.28 17.11 8.46
C ASP A 51 3.91 17.54 7.92
N ALA A 52 3.85 17.80 6.62
CA ALA A 52 2.62 18.08 5.88
C ALA A 52 2.58 17.29 4.57
N ILE A 53 1.38 16.99 4.09
CA ILE A 53 1.13 16.41 2.78
C ILE A 53 0.28 17.40 1.99
N SER A 54 0.65 17.65 0.75
CA SER A 54 -0.18 18.37 -0.22
C SER A 54 -0.10 17.68 -1.56
N GLY A 55 -1.20 17.71 -2.31
CA GLY A 55 -1.26 17.13 -3.63
C GLY A 55 -2.60 17.33 -4.32
N LYS A 56 -2.59 17.19 -5.64
CA LYS A 56 -3.81 17.23 -6.44
C LYS A 56 -4.65 15.99 -6.22
N VAL A 57 -5.97 16.14 -6.27
CA VAL A 57 -6.91 15.03 -6.44
C VAL A 57 -6.73 14.46 -7.85
N LEU A 58 -5.95 13.41 -7.96
CA LEU A 58 -5.63 12.80 -9.26
C LEU A 58 -6.80 12.05 -9.86
N LEU A 59 -7.65 11.48 -9.01
CA LEU A 59 -8.87 10.80 -9.43
C LEU A 59 -9.91 10.87 -8.31
N LYS A 60 -11.13 11.27 -8.68
CA LYS A 60 -12.32 11.13 -7.84
C LYS A 60 -13.15 9.97 -8.37
N MET A 61 -13.41 8.99 -7.51
CA MET A 61 -14.03 7.71 -7.84
C MET A 61 -15.33 7.52 -7.07
N GLU A 62 -16.25 6.82 -7.67
CA GLU A 62 -17.54 6.47 -7.07
C GLU A 62 -17.39 5.33 -6.03
N ASP A 63 -18.52 4.78 -5.59
CA ASP A 63 -18.59 3.68 -4.64
C ASP A 63 -18.06 2.36 -5.21
N ASN A 64 -17.67 1.45 -4.30
CA ASN A 64 -17.34 0.05 -4.63
C ASN A 64 -16.17 -0.13 -5.60
N ILE A 65 -15.18 0.74 -5.51
CA ILE A 65 -13.92 0.53 -6.24
C ILE A 65 -13.23 -0.72 -5.69
N THR A 66 -13.02 -1.71 -6.57
CA THR A 66 -12.44 -2.99 -6.18
C THR A 66 -10.92 -2.99 -6.26
N THR A 67 -10.28 -3.97 -5.60
CA THR A 67 -8.84 -4.20 -5.76
C THR A 67 -8.45 -4.56 -7.19
N ASP A 68 -9.38 -5.12 -8.00
CA ASP A 68 -9.17 -5.35 -9.44
C ASP A 68 -9.24 -4.06 -10.25
N HIS A 69 -10.05 -3.08 -9.85
CA HIS A 69 -10.03 -1.76 -10.45
C HIS A 69 -8.69 -1.06 -10.16
N ILE A 70 -8.18 -1.18 -8.92
CA ILE A 70 -6.95 -0.49 -8.51
C ILE A 70 -5.71 -1.13 -9.14
N ALA A 71 -5.59 -2.46 -9.06
CA ALA A 71 -4.47 -3.22 -9.60
C ALA A 71 -5.02 -4.45 -10.34
N PRO A 72 -5.33 -4.33 -11.64
CA PRO A 72 -5.83 -5.43 -12.44
C PRO A 72 -4.92 -6.66 -12.37
N SER A 73 -5.50 -7.86 -12.31
CA SER A 73 -4.77 -9.11 -12.15
C SER A 73 -5.25 -10.20 -13.11
N ASP A 74 -5.49 -9.82 -14.34
CA ASP A 74 -5.78 -10.77 -15.40
C ASP A 74 -4.58 -11.69 -15.72
N ALA A 75 -4.80 -12.72 -16.52
CA ALA A 75 -3.79 -13.71 -16.86
C ALA A 75 -2.53 -13.12 -17.53
N LYS A 76 -2.67 -11.97 -18.19
CA LYS A 76 -1.56 -11.30 -18.87
C LYS A 76 -0.64 -10.58 -17.88
N LEU A 77 -1.20 -10.06 -16.78
CA LEU A 77 -0.45 -9.32 -15.76
C LEU A 77 0.12 -10.21 -14.65
N LEU A 78 -0.44 -11.41 -14.46
CA LEU A 78 0.00 -12.36 -13.43
C LEU A 78 1.51 -12.66 -13.43
N PRO A 79 2.20 -12.85 -14.58
CA PRO A 79 3.64 -13.09 -14.61
C PRO A 79 4.50 -11.92 -14.12
N PHE A 80 3.93 -10.72 -14.04
CA PHE A 80 4.62 -9.48 -13.67
C PHE A 80 4.37 -9.04 -12.23
N ARG A 81 3.84 -9.90 -11.36
CA ARG A 81 3.51 -9.54 -9.97
C ARG A 81 4.67 -8.95 -9.18
N SER A 82 5.90 -9.35 -9.47
CA SER A 82 7.10 -8.79 -8.86
C SER A 82 7.68 -7.59 -9.60
N ASN A 83 6.95 -7.05 -10.58
CA ASN A 83 7.34 -5.87 -11.36
C ASN A 83 6.33 -4.74 -11.16
N VAL A 84 6.36 -4.12 -9.97
CA VAL A 84 5.46 -3.02 -9.63
C VAL A 84 5.57 -1.84 -10.61
N PRO A 85 6.76 -1.43 -11.10
CA PRO A 85 6.88 -0.42 -12.14
C PRO A 85 6.02 -0.72 -13.37
N TYR A 86 6.08 -1.95 -13.89
CA TYR A 86 5.26 -2.37 -15.03
C TYR A 86 3.76 -2.38 -14.70
N LEU A 87 3.39 -2.92 -13.53
CA LEU A 87 1.99 -2.94 -13.10
C LEU A 87 1.41 -1.53 -12.89
N SER A 88 2.25 -0.54 -12.62
CA SER A 88 1.81 0.84 -12.42
C SER A 88 1.15 1.46 -13.64
N ASP A 89 1.48 0.97 -14.85
CA ASP A 89 0.85 1.43 -16.10
C ASP A 89 -0.62 1.00 -16.23
N PHE A 90 -1.04 0.05 -15.41
CA PHE A 90 -2.40 -0.50 -15.40
C PHE A 90 -3.21 -0.04 -14.18
N CYS A 91 -2.62 0.77 -13.29
CA CYS A 91 -3.30 1.23 -12.07
C CYS A 91 -4.55 2.03 -12.41
N LEU A 92 -5.69 1.61 -11.84
CA LEU A 92 -7.00 2.27 -12.00
C LEU A 92 -7.45 2.46 -13.47
N THR A 93 -6.81 1.79 -14.45
CA THR A 93 -7.20 1.89 -15.86
C THR A 93 -8.62 1.42 -16.16
N PRO A 94 -9.24 0.47 -15.41
CA PRO A 94 -10.65 0.15 -15.60
C PRO A 94 -11.61 1.29 -15.20
N VAL A 95 -11.14 2.24 -14.37
CA VAL A 95 -11.92 3.42 -13.94
C VAL A 95 -11.59 4.63 -14.83
N ASP A 96 -10.29 4.87 -15.04
CA ASP A 96 -9.80 5.95 -15.90
C ASP A 96 -8.49 5.53 -16.56
N ALA A 97 -8.54 5.22 -17.85
CA ALA A 97 -7.39 4.77 -18.63
C ALA A 97 -6.22 5.79 -18.67
N THR A 98 -6.48 7.05 -18.37
CA THR A 98 -5.46 8.12 -18.37
C THR A 98 -4.79 8.33 -17.01
N PHE A 99 -5.31 7.68 -15.96
CA PHE A 99 -4.81 7.87 -14.59
C PHE A 99 -3.31 7.61 -14.43
N PRO A 100 -2.73 6.49 -14.93
CA PRO A 100 -1.31 6.23 -14.73
C PRO A 100 -0.40 7.32 -15.31
N ALA A 101 -0.73 7.79 -16.52
CA ALA A 101 0.01 8.87 -17.17
C ALA A 101 -0.11 10.18 -16.39
N ARG A 102 -1.31 10.50 -15.88
CA ARG A 102 -1.55 11.68 -15.05
C ARG A 102 -0.79 11.61 -13.74
N ALA A 103 -0.83 10.48 -13.05
CA ALA A 103 -0.11 10.28 -11.79
C ALA A 103 1.41 10.43 -11.97
N LYS A 104 1.97 9.87 -13.04
CA LYS A 104 3.40 10.01 -13.37
C LYS A 104 3.77 11.45 -13.70
N LYS A 105 2.94 12.16 -14.46
CA LYS A 105 3.16 13.57 -14.83
C LYS A 105 3.16 14.49 -13.61
N GLU A 106 2.22 14.30 -12.69
CA GLU A 106 2.08 15.13 -11.46
C GLU A 106 3.07 14.68 -10.36
N GLY A 107 3.71 13.51 -10.49
CA GLY A 107 4.64 12.98 -9.50
C GLY A 107 3.97 12.43 -8.23
N GLY A 108 2.68 12.12 -8.32
CA GLY A 108 1.86 11.64 -7.22
C GLY A 108 0.75 12.60 -6.81
N GLY A 109 0.03 12.27 -5.74
CA GLY A 109 -1.09 13.07 -5.25
C GLY A 109 -2.01 12.31 -4.30
N ILE A 110 -3.28 12.71 -4.30
CA ILE A 110 -4.33 12.18 -3.42
C ILE A 110 -5.42 11.55 -4.28
N LEU A 111 -5.99 10.45 -3.80
CA LEU A 111 -7.17 9.81 -4.36
C LEU A 111 -8.39 10.13 -3.50
N VAL A 112 -9.53 10.35 -4.15
CA VAL A 112 -10.82 10.53 -3.47
C VAL A 112 -11.77 9.44 -3.97
N ALA A 113 -12.49 8.77 -3.06
CA ALA A 113 -13.37 7.67 -3.40
C ALA A 113 -14.68 7.71 -2.59
N GLY A 114 -15.69 7.04 -3.09
CA GLY A 114 -16.94 6.82 -2.40
C GLY A 114 -16.86 5.74 -1.33
N MET A 115 -17.95 5.01 -1.16
CA MET A 115 -18.08 3.96 -0.16
C MET A 115 -17.31 2.69 -0.55
N ASN A 116 -16.84 1.94 0.46
CA ASN A 116 -16.30 0.59 0.33
C ASN A 116 -15.11 0.51 -0.65
N TYR A 117 -14.19 1.48 -0.57
CA TYR A 117 -12.99 1.51 -1.41
C TYR A 117 -12.06 0.32 -1.11
N GLY A 118 -11.61 -0.36 -2.16
CA GLY A 118 -10.69 -1.48 -2.07
C GLY A 118 -11.35 -2.82 -1.73
N GLN A 119 -12.65 -2.98 -1.99
CA GLN A 119 -13.33 -4.27 -1.79
C GLN A 119 -12.76 -5.37 -2.71
N GLY A 120 -13.00 -6.62 -2.35
CA GLY A 120 -12.61 -7.78 -3.14
C GLY A 120 -11.44 -8.54 -2.55
N SER A 121 -10.54 -9.05 -3.41
CA SER A 121 -9.41 -9.88 -2.98
C SER A 121 -8.41 -9.09 -2.13
N SER A 122 -7.84 -9.75 -1.12
CA SER A 122 -6.78 -9.18 -0.28
C SER A 122 -5.46 -9.12 -1.06
N ARG A 123 -5.26 -8.03 -1.81
CA ARG A 123 -4.07 -7.82 -2.64
C ARG A 123 -3.27 -6.63 -2.15
N GLU A 124 -2.07 -6.89 -1.72
CA GLU A 124 -1.13 -5.84 -1.33
C GLU A 124 -0.76 -4.94 -2.53
N HIS A 125 -0.73 -5.49 -3.74
CA HIS A 125 -0.48 -4.74 -4.97
C HIS A 125 -1.43 -3.55 -5.16
N ALA A 126 -2.67 -3.66 -4.67
CA ALA A 126 -3.62 -2.54 -4.69
C ALA A 126 -3.19 -1.35 -3.80
N ALA A 127 -2.20 -1.53 -2.92
CA ALA A 127 -1.55 -0.44 -2.18
C ALA A 127 -0.15 -0.11 -2.74
N LEU A 128 0.63 -1.15 -3.13
CA LEU A 128 1.98 -0.97 -3.68
C LEU A 128 2.02 -0.20 -4.99
N VAL A 129 1.08 -0.47 -5.88
CA VAL A 129 1.02 0.16 -7.20
C VAL A 129 0.70 1.66 -7.09
N PRO A 130 -0.33 2.09 -6.33
CA PRO A 130 -0.53 3.50 -6.02
C PRO A 130 0.66 4.15 -5.29
N LEU A 131 1.28 3.46 -4.32
CA LEU A 131 2.48 3.96 -3.64
C LEU A 131 3.59 4.27 -4.64
N TYR A 132 3.85 3.37 -5.58
CA TYR A 132 4.86 3.56 -6.63
C TYR A 132 4.55 4.79 -7.51
N LEU A 133 3.28 5.05 -7.79
CA LEU A 133 2.82 6.24 -8.51
C LEU A 133 2.83 7.52 -7.65
N GLY A 134 3.28 7.45 -6.41
CA GLY A 134 3.41 8.60 -5.53
C GLY A 134 2.12 8.99 -4.80
N ILE A 135 1.12 8.10 -4.74
CA ILE A 135 -0.08 8.35 -3.92
C ILE A 135 0.30 8.31 -2.44
N ARG A 136 -0.09 9.35 -1.70
CA ARG A 136 0.24 9.52 -0.27
C ARG A 136 -0.98 9.37 0.64
N ALA A 137 -2.15 9.69 0.15
CA ALA A 137 -3.38 9.57 0.89
C ALA A 137 -4.52 9.12 -0.03
N VAL A 138 -5.46 8.41 0.55
CA VAL A 138 -6.76 8.12 -0.04
C VAL A 138 -7.82 8.63 0.91
N VAL A 139 -8.71 9.48 0.44
CA VAL A 139 -9.84 10.00 1.22
C VAL A 139 -11.10 9.34 0.69
N ALA A 140 -11.84 8.62 1.52
CA ALA A 140 -13.02 7.88 1.08
C ALA A 140 -14.17 8.00 2.09
N LYS A 141 -15.40 7.73 1.64
CA LYS A 141 -16.54 7.60 2.55
C LYS A 141 -16.37 6.39 3.47
N SER A 142 -15.83 5.27 2.95
CA SER A 142 -15.45 4.11 3.75
C SER A 142 -14.47 3.21 3.00
N PHE A 143 -13.79 2.32 3.72
CA PHE A 143 -12.81 1.37 3.19
C PHE A 143 -13.21 -0.07 3.45
N ALA A 144 -12.86 -0.97 2.53
CA ALA A 144 -12.80 -2.39 2.83
C ALA A 144 -11.66 -2.64 3.83
N ARG A 145 -11.95 -3.35 4.92
CA ARG A 145 -11.06 -3.52 6.09
C ARG A 145 -9.64 -3.98 5.74
N ILE A 146 -9.52 -4.99 4.87
CA ILE A 146 -8.21 -5.55 4.49
C ILE A 146 -7.41 -4.53 3.67
N HIS A 147 -8.07 -3.82 2.76
CA HIS A 147 -7.41 -2.82 1.93
C HIS A 147 -6.93 -1.62 2.76
N GLN A 148 -7.72 -1.17 3.73
CA GLN A 148 -7.31 -0.14 4.69
C GLN A 148 -6.01 -0.54 5.42
N ALA A 149 -5.94 -1.79 5.90
CA ALA A 149 -4.73 -2.32 6.53
C ALA A 149 -3.54 -2.36 5.55
N ASN A 150 -3.76 -2.72 4.28
CA ASN A 150 -2.70 -2.71 3.27
C ASN A 150 -2.20 -1.29 2.96
N LEU A 151 -3.08 -0.28 2.91
CA LEU A 151 -2.68 1.11 2.75
C LEU A 151 -1.77 1.55 3.90
N ILE A 152 -2.17 1.29 5.16
CA ILE A 152 -1.37 1.60 6.37
C ILE A 152 -0.02 0.89 6.33
N ASN A 153 0.00 -0.40 6.01
CA ASN A 153 1.23 -1.19 5.92
C ASN A 153 2.20 -0.69 4.85
N ASN A 154 1.72 0.07 3.88
CA ASN A 154 2.52 0.68 2.83
C ASN A 154 2.72 2.20 3.02
N GLY A 155 2.32 2.76 4.16
CA GLY A 155 2.54 4.17 4.49
C GLY A 155 1.67 5.15 3.70
N ILE A 156 0.52 4.68 3.17
CA ILE A 156 -0.51 5.51 2.55
C ILE A 156 -1.61 5.77 3.59
N LEU A 157 -2.01 7.02 3.76
CA LEU A 157 -3.01 7.42 4.75
C LEU A 157 -4.43 7.11 4.25
N PRO A 158 -5.18 6.19 4.90
CA PRO A 158 -6.58 5.92 4.59
C PRO A 158 -7.50 6.81 5.44
N LEU A 159 -7.85 7.95 4.92
CA LEU A 159 -8.67 8.96 5.60
C LEU A 159 -10.15 8.79 5.28
N THR A 160 -11.00 8.77 6.29
CA THR A 160 -12.45 8.63 6.13
C THR A 160 -13.12 9.98 6.39
N PHE A 161 -14.03 10.40 5.53
CA PHE A 161 -14.82 11.62 5.77
C PHE A 161 -15.64 11.47 7.07
N GLN A 162 -15.55 12.44 7.96
CA GLN A 162 -16.46 12.52 9.11
C GLN A 162 -17.90 12.83 8.67
N ASN A 163 -18.03 13.72 7.69
CA ASN A 163 -19.29 14.03 7.03
C ASN A 163 -19.20 13.55 5.57
N GLU A 164 -19.96 12.53 5.21
CA GLU A 164 -19.93 11.95 3.85
C GLU A 164 -20.33 12.94 2.75
N ALA A 165 -21.09 14.00 3.07
CA ALA A 165 -21.46 15.03 2.12
C ALA A 165 -20.27 15.87 1.63
N ASP A 166 -19.16 15.91 2.39
CA ASP A 166 -17.96 16.63 1.98
C ASP A 166 -17.30 16.02 0.74
N TYR A 167 -17.54 14.71 0.51
CA TYR A 167 -17.13 14.07 -0.74
C TYR A 167 -17.64 14.81 -1.98
N ASP A 168 -18.88 15.28 -1.97
CA ASP A 168 -19.50 15.93 -3.14
C ASP A 168 -18.88 17.30 -3.41
N ARG A 169 -18.30 17.94 -2.39
CA ARG A 169 -17.68 19.27 -2.46
C ARG A 169 -16.26 19.24 -3.07
N ILE A 170 -15.57 18.08 -3.04
CA ILE A 170 -14.24 17.94 -3.63
C ILE A 170 -14.37 17.56 -5.10
N ALA A 171 -13.59 18.21 -5.97
CA ALA A 171 -13.52 17.89 -7.39
C ALA A 171 -12.16 17.27 -7.77
N GLN A 172 -12.14 16.46 -8.83
CA GLN A 172 -10.89 16.05 -9.44
C GLN A 172 -10.11 17.26 -9.95
N GLY A 173 -8.83 17.32 -9.61
CA GLY A 173 -7.95 18.44 -9.91
C GLY A 173 -7.84 19.48 -8.78
N ASP A 174 -8.72 19.45 -7.77
CA ASP A 174 -8.53 20.26 -6.57
C ASP A 174 -7.19 19.91 -5.91
N THR A 175 -6.54 20.89 -5.30
CA THR A 175 -5.37 20.67 -4.45
C THR A 175 -5.83 20.53 -3.01
N LEU A 176 -5.45 19.42 -2.38
CA LEU A 176 -5.75 19.17 -0.96
C LEU A 176 -4.47 19.15 -0.16
N SER A 177 -4.53 19.62 1.07
CA SER A 177 -3.42 19.60 2.02
C SER A 177 -3.83 19.07 3.40
N LEU A 178 -2.91 18.41 4.05
CA LEU A 178 -2.97 17.94 5.44
C LEU A 178 -1.84 18.63 6.19
N PRO A 179 -2.06 19.81 6.75
CA PRO A 179 -1.05 20.49 7.56
C PRO A 179 -0.83 19.71 8.86
N ASN A 180 0.41 19.70 9.36
CA ASN A 180 0.79 19.07 10.64
C ASN A 180 0.39 17.58 10.76
N VAL A 181 0.29 16.87 9.63
CA VAL A 181 -0.20 15.48 9.61
C VAL A 181 0.70 14.56 10.47
N ARG A 182 2.00 14.80 10.48
CA ARG A 182 2.94 14.04 11.29
C ARG A 182 2.69 14.22 12.78
N GLU A 183 2.60 15.48 13.25
CA GLU A 183 2.32 15.82 14.63
C GLU A 183 0.98 15.23 15.10
N THR A 184 -0.04 15.29 14.23
CA THR A 184 -1.36 14.71 14.50
C THR A 184 -1.28 13.19 14.70
N VAL A 185 -0.52 12.47 13.87
CA VAL A 185 -0.29 11.03 14.04
C VAL A 185 0.50 10.75 15.31
N GLU A 186 1.55 11.51 15.60
CA GLU A 186 2.39 11.34 16.79
C GLU A 186 1.63 11.60 18.10
N SER A 187 0.67 12.53 18.08
CA SER A 187 -0.20 12.81 19.25
C SER A 187 -1.24 11.71 19.51
N GLY A 188 -1.45 10.80 18.55
CA GLY A 188 -2.47 9.76 18.64
C GLY A 188 -3.89 10.27 18.37
N SER A 189 -4.05 11.45 17.78
CA SER A 189 -5.35 11.95 17.36
C SER A 189 -5.89 11.14 16.17
N ASP A 190 -7.18 10.83 16.21
CA ASP A 190 -7.88 10.17 15.10
C ASP A 190 -8.44 11.18 14.08
N THR A 191 -8.40 12.47 14.41
CA THR A 191 -9.06 13.54 13.67
C THR A 191 -8.05 14.43 12.98
N PHE A 192 -8.24 14.66 11.69
CA PHE A 192 -7.38 15.49 10.84
C PHE A 192 -8.19 16.56 10.13
N VAL A 193 -7.58 17.71 9.90
CA VAL A 193 -8.13 18.76 9.02
C VAL A 193 -7.57 18.54 7.62
N LEU A 194 -8.44 18.31 6.66
CA LEU A 194 -8.13 18.26 5.23
C LEU A 194 -8.54 19.59 4.62
N HIS A 195 -7.56 20.41 4.25
CA HIS A 195 -7.80 21.70 3.61
C HIS A 195 -7.84 21.54 2.09
N ASN A 196 -8.83 22.14 1.45
CA ASN A 196 -8.90 22.27 0.00
C ASN A 196 -8.34 23.64 -0.42
N ASP A 197 -7.07 23.64 -0.81
CA ASP A 197 -6.35 24.87 -1.20
C ASP A 197 -6.98 25.56 -2.41
N THR A 198 -7.74 24.83 -3.26
CA THR A 198 -8.38 25.36 -4.45
C THR A 198 -9.66 26.14 -4.12
N LYS A 199 -10.37 25.71 -3.08
CA LYS A 199 -11.69 26.28 -2.71
C LYS A 199 -11.67 27.06 -1.40
N ASP A 200 -10.55 27.01 -0.68
CA ASP A 200 -10.40 27.60 0.65
C ASP A 200 -11.45 27.04 1.63
N GLU A 201 -11.53 25.69 1.70
CA GLU A 201 -12.50 24.98 2.53
C GLU A 201 -11.82 23.91 3.36
N ASP A 202 -12.26 23.75 4.61
CA ASP A 202 -11.82 22.71 5.52
C ASP A 202 -12.83 21.58 5.61
N TYR A 203 -12.31 20.34 5.65
CA TYR A 203 -13.06 19.12 5.90
C TYR A 203 -12.44 18.36 7.05
N ILE A 204 -13.27 17.72 7.86
CA ILE A 204 -12.79 16.85 8.92
C ILE A 204 -12.76 15.41 8.40
N VAL A 205 -11.59 14.79 8.52
CA VAL A 205 -11.39 13.39 8.16
C VAL A 205 -10.82 12.61 9.33
N LEU A 206 -11.10 11.32 9.37
CA LEU A 206 -10.79 10.42 10.47
C LEU A 206 -9.83 9.33 10.02
N MET A 207 -8.87 9.00 10.89
CA MET A 207 -7.96 7.85 10.70
C MET A 207 -7.64 7.24 12.08
N PRO A 208 -8.54 6.41 12.64
CA PRO A 208 -8.26 5.72 13.89
C PRO A 208 -7.13 4.70 13.70
N LEU A 209 -6.04 4.85 14.46
CA LEU A 209 -4.85 4.03 14.37
C LEU A 209 -4.52 3.42 15.73
N THR A 210 -4.14 2.14 15.73
CA THR A 210 -3.43 1.55 16.87
C THR A 210 -1.99 2.06 16.94
N ALA A 211 -1.33 1.99 18.10
CA ALA A 211 0.06 2.42 18.28
C ALA A 211 1.02 1.79 17.23
N ARG A 212 0.82 0.50 16.90
CA ARG A 212 1.60 -0.16 15.84
C ARG A 212 1.34 0.45 14.45
N GLN A 213 0.11 0.76 14.13
CA GLN A 213 -0.27 1.38 12.85
C GLN A 213 0.26 2.80 12.74
N GLN A 214 0.28 3.56 13.84
CA GLN A 214 0.93 4.88 13.89
C GLN A 214 2.41 4.76 13.52
N GLY A 215 3.13 3.78 14.12
CA GLY A 215 4.51 3.49 13.75
C GLY A 215 4.66 3.15 12.26
N CYS A 216 3.79 2.29 11.70
CA CYS A 216 3.82 1.98 10.26
C CYS A 216 3.67 3.25 9.40
N ILE A 217 2.73 4.13 9.71
CA ILE A 217 2.51 5.38 8.96
C ILE A 217 3.72 6.32 9.12
N LEU A 218 4.22 6.53 10.34
CA LEU A 218 5.35 7.43 10.62
C LEU A 218 6.63 7.02 9.89
N TYR A 219 6.92 5.72 9.84
CA TYR A 219 8.12 5.19 9.16
C TYR A 219 7.91 4.94 7.66
N GLY A 220 6.71 5.19 7.12
CA GLY A 220 6.41 5.01 5.69
C GLY A 220 6.21 3.55 5.30
N GLY A 221 5.70 2.73 6.21
CA GLY A 221 5.28 1.36 5.99
C GLY A 221 5.86 0.36 6.96
N LEU A 222 5.22 -0.82 7.00
CA LEU A 222 5.53 -1.90 7.94
C LEU A 222 6.99 -2.39 7.84
N LEU A 223 7.53 -2.51 6.63
CA LEU A 223 8.91 -2.98 6.44
C LEU A 223 9.92 -2.01 7.05
N ASN A 224 9.74 -0.71 6.82
CA ASN A 224 10.59 0.31 7.43
C ASN A 224 10.42 0.33 8.96
N TYR A 225 9.19 0.27 9.45
CA TYR A 225 8.90 0.22 10.89
C TYR A 225 9.59 -0.98 11.55
N THR A 226 9.47 -2.19 10.96
CA THR A 226 10.11 -3.40 11.50
C THR A 226 11.63 -3.28 11.52
N ARG A 227 12.22 -2.74 10.44
CA ARG A 227 13.67 -2.56 10.36
C ARG A 227 14.19 -1.59 11.42
N GLU A 228 13.50 -0.49 11.66
CA GLU A 228 13.93 0.49 12.67
C GLU A 228 13.67 0.00 14.10
N SER A 229 12.57 -0.73 14.33
CA SER A 229 12.30 -1.35 15.63
C SER A 229 13.35 -2.41 16.02
N ALA A 230 13.82 -3.20 15.05
CA ALA A 230 14.85 -4.21 15.29
C ALA A 230 16.24 -3.62 15.58
N LYS A 231 16.49 -2.34 15.28
CA LYS A 231 17.73 -1.64 15.64
C LYS A 231 17.72 -1.08 17.08
N ALA A 232 16.51 -0.97 17.65
CA ALA A 232 16.32 -0.40 18.98
C ALA A 232 16.36 -1.48 20.10
N GLU A 233 16.32 -2.77 19.73
CA GLU A 233 16.55 -3.93 20.59
C GLU A 233 18.03 -4.33 20.59
#